data_cdb5a3eb029fc87c4ccf2d0c0979447f
#
_entry.id   cdb5a3eb029fc87c4ccf2d0c0979447f
#
_cell.length_a   1.000
_cell.length_b   1.000
_cell.length_c   1.000
_cell.angle_alpha   90.00
_cell.angle_beta   90.00
_cell.angle_gamma   90.00
#
_symmetry.space_group_name_H-M   'P 1'
#
loop_
_entity.id
_entity.type
_entity.pdbx_description
1 polymer ?
#
loop_
_entity_poly.entity_id
_entity_poly.type
_entity_poly.pdbx_seq_one_letter_code
_entity_poly.pdbx_strand_id
1 'polypeptide(L)'
;MNQKVQSKKQSPIFVIILGALTAIGALSIDMFLPGLPEIKNDFHTTTSNAQLTLSLFMIGLALGNLFAGPISDATGRKKPLWISMFIYTLASLGIVFVTNIEVMIALRFIQGVTGGAASVISRAIASDMYKGKELTKFLSLLMLVNGVAPVIAPAIGGIILSFAVWRMVFIILTVFGILMVIGSLTKVPESLQEDEKDSNGIKEMFKNFKHLLATPKFVLPMLIQGFSFIMLFTYISASPFIIQKIYGMSALQFSIMFAAIGITLIISSQLVGVLVDRIERRQLLKIVTYIQVLGVVIVAMTLLNHLSFWILVIGFIVLVAPVTAVASLGFSIAMDESTKGRGSASSLLGLVQFLLGGLMSSLVNVMGEHNVTPYVAVSYTHLT
;
A
#
# COMPACT_ATOMS: atom_id res chain seq x y z
N MET A 1 -41.48 2.87 -14.30
CA MET A 1 -41.49 4.15 -13.56
C MET A 1 -40.03 4.53 -13.30
N ASN A 2 -39.51 5.49 -14.08
CA ASN A 2 -38.13 5.95 -13.92
C ASN A 2 -38.01 6.83 -12.69
N GLN A 3 -37.56 6.28 -11.57
CA GLN A 3 -37.03 7.12 -10.52
C GLN A 3 -35.63 7.59 -10.95
N LYS A 4 -35.57 8.86 -11.41
CA LYS A 4 -34.34 9.63 -11.50
C LYS A 4 -33.67 9.56 -10.14
N VAL A 5 -32.56 8.81 -10.04
CA VAL A 5 -31.63 8.95 -8.94
C VAL A 5 -31.12 10.39 -9.03
N GLN A 6 -31.75 11.28 -8.26
CA GLN A 6 -31.27 12.64 -8.10
C GLN A 6 -29.87 12.53 -7.47
N SER A 7 -28.88 12.96 -8.19
CA SER A 7 -27.54 13.27 -7.68
C SER A 7 -27.69 14.25 -6.53
N LYS A 8 -27.94 13.74 -5.33
CA LYS A 8 -27.90 14.52 -4.10
C LYS A 8 -26.41 14.86 -3.91
N LYS A 9 -26.06 16.13 -4.13
CA LYS A 9 -24.71 16.66 -3.86
C LYS A 9 -24.31 16.18 -2.46
N GLN A 10 -23.46 15.14 -2.39
CA GLN A 10 -23.07 14.55 -1.13
C GLN A 10 -22.26 15.57 -0.31
N SER A 11 -22.44 15.53 1.01
CA SER A 11 -21.74 16.42 1.92
C SER A 11 -20.23 16.33 1.73
N PRO A 12 -19.47 17.44 1.74
CA PRO A 12 -18.00 17.41 1.72
C PRO A 12 -17.40 16.47 2.76
N ILE A 13 -18.06 16.30 3.89
CA ILE A 13 -17.67 15.38 4.98
C ILE A 13 -17.69 13.92 4.48
N PHE A 14 -18.67 13.52 3.68
CA PHE A 14 -18.74 12.17 3.09
C PHE A 14 -17.52 11.90 2.20
N VAL A 15 -17.17 12.87 1.36
CA VAL A 15 -15.99 12.78 0.47
C VAL A 15 -14.70 12.65 1.29
N ILE A 16 -14.56 13.43 2.35
CA ILE A 16 -13.39 13.38 3.25
C ILE A 16 -13.32 12.02 3.94
N ILE A 17 -14.44 11.47 4.43
CA ILE A 17 -14.46 10.16 5.08
C ILE A 17 -14.00 9.06 4.12
N LEU A 18 -14.57 8.99 2.90
CA LEU A 18 -14.18 7.96 1.92
C LEU A 18 -12.71 8.14 1.49
N GLY A 19 -12.24 9.38 1.32
CA GLY A 19 -10.85 9.70 1.02
C GLY A 19 -9.91 9.22 2.14
N ALA A 20 -10.23 9.53 3.39
CA ALA A 20 -9.47 9.12 4.56
C ALA A 20 -9.42 7.58 4.71
N LEU A 21 -10.55 6.90 4.48
CA LEU A 21 -10.64 5.44 4.49
C LEU A 21 -9.79 4.77 3.39
N THR A 22 -9.67 5.38 2.21
CA THR A 22 -8.79 4.85 1.17
C THR A 22 -7.31 5.04 1.47
N ALA A 23 -6.93 6.08 2.20
CA ALA A 23 -5.55 6.38 2.58
C ALA A 23 -5.08 5.65 3.84
N ILE A 24 -5.97 4.92 4.53
CA ILE A 24 -5.67 4.29 5.82
C ILE A 24 -4.47 3.33 5.77
N GLY A 25 -4.29 2.62 4.64
CA GLY A 25 -3.15 1.75 4.43
C GLY A 25 -1.83 2.51 4.45
N ALA A 26 -1.72 3.57 3.65
CA ALA A 26 -0.53 4.42 3.59
C ALA A 26 -0.25 5.10 4.93
N LEU A 27 -1.27 5.69 5.57
CA LEU A 27 -1.11 6.30 6.89
C LEU A 27 -0.58 5.31 7.92
N SER A 28 -1.13 4.09 7.95
CA SER A 28 -0.74 3.04 8.89
C SER A 28 0.66 2.45 8.63
N ILE A 29 1.15 2.52 7.40
CA ILE A 29 2.49 2.08 7.01
C ILE A 29 3.49 3.21 7.27
N ASP A 30 3.24 4.36 6.67
CA ASP A 30 4.28 5.36 6.48
C ASP A 30 4.51 6.24 7.71
N MET A 31 3.46 6.46 8.55
CA MET A 31 3.61 7.25 9.78
C MET A 31 4.50 6.58 10.83
N PHE A 32 4.52 5.24 10.91
CA PHE A 32 5.29 4.55 11.95
C PHE A 32 6.69 4.14 11.48
N LEU A 33 6.98 4.18 10.17
CA LEU A 33 8.27 3.80 9.60
C LEU A 33 9.48 4.44 10.30
N PRO A 34 9.48 5.76 10.57
CA PRO A 34 10.61 6.40 11.25
C PRO A 34 10.86 5.84 12.66
N GLY A 35 9.84 5.23 13.28
CA GLY A 35 9.90 4.64 14.62
C GLY A 35 10.38 3.19 14.68
N LEU A 36 10.58 2.52 13.53
CA LEU A 36 11.00 1.10 13.52
C LEU A 36 12.28 0.83 14.33
N PRO A 37 13.35 1.66 14.25
CA PRO A 37 14.53 1.45 15.08
C PRO A 37 14.27 1.62 16.58
N GLU A 38 13.35 2.51 16.97
CA GLU A 38 12.94 2.69 18.38
C GLU A 38 12.14 1.48 18.88
N ILE A 39 11.21 0.97 18.06
CA ILE A 39 10.43 -0.25 18.34
C ILE A 39 11.36 -1.45 18.59
N LYS A 40 12.36 -1.66 17.72
CA LYS A 40 13.38 -2.69 17.92
C LYS A 40 14.04 -2.59 19.30
N ASN A 41 14.45 -1.39 19.69
CA ASN A 41 15.12 -1.16 20.96
C ASN A 41 14.18 -1.35 22.16
N ASP A 42 12.94 -0.85 22.07
CA ASP A 42 11.95 -0.90 23.16
C ASP A 42 11.51 -2.35 23.47
N PHE A 43 11.37 -3.18 22.45
CA PHE A 43 11.07 -4.61 22.61
C PHE A 43 12.31 -5.50 22.80
N HIS A 44 13.52 -4.96 22.81
CA HIS A 44 14.78 -5.72 22.86
C HIS A 44 14.83 -6.87 21.85
N THR A 45 14.36 -6.61 20.62
CA THR A 45 14.16 -7.61 19.58
C THR A 45 15.10 -7.40 18.38
N THR A 46 15.03 -8.30 17.42
CA THR A 46 15.82 -8.21 16.18
C THR A 46 15.22 -7.21 15.20
N THR A 47 16.03 -6.70 14.28
CA THR A 47 15.57 -5.87 13.16
C THR A 47 14.53 -6.62 12.33
N SER A 48 14.71 -7.93 12.14
CA SER A 48 13.77 -8.81 11.43
C SER A 48 12.38 -8.77 12.06
N ASN A 49 12.27 -8.95 13.38
CA ASN A 49 10.98 -8.92 14.06
C ASN A 49 10.31 -7.53 14.01
N ALA A 50 11.08 -6.45 14.13
CA ALA A 50 10.54 -5.11 13.96
C ALA A 50 9.98 -4.91 12.53
N GLN A 51 10.65 -5.40 11.51
CA GLN A 51 10.21 -5.33 10.11
C GLN A 51 9.04 -6.28 9.81
N LEU A 52 8.91 -7.42 10.52
CA LEU A 52 7.75 -8.30 10.42
C LEU A 52 6.45 -7.58 10.78
N THR A 53 6.47 -6.57 11.66
CA THR A 53 5.29 -5.75 11.96
C THR A 53 4.76 -5.03 10.72
N LEU A 54 5.65 -4.61 9.82
CA LEU A 54 5.30 -4.01 8.54
C LEU A 54 4.81 -5.06 7.54
N SER A 55 5.55 -6.14 7.39
CA SER A 55 5.26 -7.20 6.41
C SER A 55 3.93 -7.88 6.67
N LEU A 56 3.64 -8.21 7.93
CA LEU A 56 2.35 -8.83 8.30
C LEU A 56 1.17 -7.85 8.13
N PHE A 57 1.38 -6.56 8.38
CA PHE A 57 0.39 -5.55 8.05
C PHE A 57 0.08 -5.54 6.54
N MET A 58 1.11 -5.59 5.67
CA MET A 58 0.93 -5.60 4.21
C MET A 58 0.23 -6.86 3.71
N ILE A 59 0.59 -8.03 4.25
CA ILE A 59 -0.10 -9.29 3.96
C ILE A 59 -1.57 -9.21 4.40
N GLY A 60 -1.82 -8.67 5.59
CA GLY A 60 -3.17 -8.40 6.06
C GLY A 60 -3.94 -7.48 5.12
N LEU A 61 -3.33 -6.39 4.68
CA LEU A 61 -3.92 -5.43 3.75
C LEU A 61 -4.26 -6.08 2.40
N ALA A 62 -3.40 -6.96 1.89
CA ALA A 62 -3.65 -7.74 0.68
C ALA A 62 -4.90 -8.63 0.84
N LEU A 63 -5.01 -9.36 1.96
CA LEU A 63 -6.14 -10.23 2.25
C LEU A 63 -7.42 -9.42 2.47
N GLY A 64 -7.35 -8.31 3.19
CA GLY A 64 -8.47 -7.40 3.37
C GLY A 64 -8.99 -6.86 2.04
N ASN A 65 -8.09 -6.41 1.16
CA ASN A 65 -8.44 -5.97 -0.19
C ASN A 65 -9.08 -7.09 -1.02
N LEU A 66 -8.61 -8.33 -0.88
CA LEU A 66 -9.10 -9.46 -1.65
C LEU A 66 -10.54 -9.86 -1.27
N PHE A 67 -10.80 -10.01 0.03
CA PHE A 67 -12.06 -10.60 0.51
C PHE A 67 -13.15 -9.58 0.79
N ALA A 68 -12.81 -8.33 1.09
CA ALA A 68 -13.79 -7.34 1.49
C ALA A 68 -14.76 -6.93 0.38
N GLY A 69 -14.33 -6.92 -0.87
CA GLY A 69 -15.20 -6.67 -2.02
C GLY A 69 -16.37 -7.66 -2.04
N PRO A 70 -16.12 -8.96 -2.31
CA PRO A 70 -17.16 -9.99 -2.34
C PRO A 70 -17.99 -10.10 -1.06
N ILE A 71 -17.38 -9.93 0.13
CA ILE A 71 -18.13 -9.94 1.40
C ILE A 71 -19.12 -8.77 1.43
N SER A 72 -18.67 -7.57 1.02
CA SER A 72 -19.55 -6.40 1.01
C SER A 72 -20.60 -6.43 -0.10
N ASP A 73 -20.32 -7.13 -1.21
CA ASP A 73 -21.31 -7.40 -2.26
C ASP A 73 -22.45 -8.32 -1.76
N ALA A 74 -22.10 -9.28 -0.89
CA ALA A 74 -23.10 -10.21 -0.33
C ALA A 74 -23.87 -9.64 0.87
N THR A 75 -23.24 -8.81 1.73
CA THR A 75 -23.81 -8.39 3.02
C THR A 75 -24.26 -6.94 3.07
N GLY A 76 -24.02 -6.17 2.01
CA GLY A 76 -24.14 -4.71 1.99
C GLY A 76 -22.82 -4.03 2.37
N ARG A 77 -22.69 -2.75 2.02
CA ARG A 77 -21.42 -1.99 2.17
C ARG A 77 -21.20 -1.47 3.59
N LYS A 78 -22.23 -0.90 4.18
CA LYS A 78 -22.12 -0.15 5.43
C LYS A 78 -21.68 -1.04 6.60
N LYS A 79 -22.29 -2.23 6.74
CA LYS A 79 -22.05 -3.13 7.88
C LYS A 79 -20.58 -3.60 7.93
N PRO A 80 -19.99 -4.19 6.88
CA PRO A 80 -18.58 -4.61 6.92
C PRO A 80 -17.62 -3.43 7.02
N LEU A 81 -17.97 -2.25 6.50
CA LEU A 81 -17.13 -1.05 6.62
C LEU A 81 -16.94 -0.62 8.08
N TRP A 82 -18.02 -0.36 8.81
CA TRP A 82 -17.88 0.09 10.20
C TRP A 82 -17.32 -0.98 11.13
N ILE A 83 -17.64 -2.28 10.89
CA ILE A 83 -17.04 -3.40 11.64
C ILE A 83 -15.53 -3.44 11.41
N SER A 84 -15.07 -3.34 10.16
CA SER A 84 -13.64 -3.29 9.85
C SER A 84 -12.95 -2.13 10.56
N MET A 85 -13.56 -0.94 10.54
CA MET A 85 -12.98 0.22 11.22
C MET A 85 -12.98 0.09 12.73
N PHE A 86 -13.99 -0.55 13.31
CA PHE A 86 -14.05 -0.84 14.74
C PHE A 86 -12.91 -1.79 15.16
N ILE A 87 -12.72 -2.89 14.41
CA ILE A 87 -11.63 -3.84 14.68
C ILE A 87 -10.26 -3.18 14.44
N TYR A 88 -10.11 -2.35 13.39
CA TYR A 88 -8.91 -1.55 13.15
C TYR A 88 -8.57 -0.67 14.37
N THR A 89 -9.59 0.00 14.92
CA THR A 89 -9.44 0.88 16.09
C THR A 89 -9.00 0.09 17.31
N LEU A 90 -9.61 -1.07 17.58
CA LEU A 90 -9.22 -1.94 18.68
C LEU A 90 -7.79 -2.48 18.51
N ALA A 91 -7.41 -2.88 17.29
CA ALA A 91 -6.06 -3.32 17.01
C ALA A 91 -5.03 -2.19 17.22
N SER A 92 -5.33 -0.97 16.74
CA SER A 92 -4.48 0.20 16.95
C SER A 92 -4.33 0.54 18.43
N LEU A 93 -5.43 0.52 19.18
CA LEU A 93 -5.42 0.74 20.63
C LEU A 93 -4.65 -0.36 21.37
N GLY A 94 -4.82 -1.62 20.97
CA GLY A 94 -4.08 -2.74 21.53
C GLY A 94 -2.57 -2.58 21.38
N ILE A 95 -2.09 -2.07 20.23
CA ILE A 95 -0.66 -1.82 19.99
C ILE A 95 -0.09 -0.78 20.97
N VAL A 96 -0.87 0.18 21.43
CA VAL A 96 -0.41 1.19 22.41
C VAL A 96 0.05 0.53 23.73
N PHE A 97 -0.65 -0.53 24.15
CA PHE A 97 -0.41 -1.20 25.43
C PHE A 97 0.45 -2.48 25.33
N VAL A 98 0.83 -2.86 24.11
CA VAL A 98 1.58 -4.11 23.91
C VAL A 98 2.98 -4.04 24.50
N THR A 99 3.41 -5.15 25.11
CA THR A 99 4.75 -5.33 25.69
C THR A 99 5.54 -6.47 25.04
N ASN A 100 4.92 -7.20 24.10
CA ASN A 100 5.51 -8.33 23.39
C ASN A 100 5.43 -8.06 21.86
N ILE A 101 6.55 -8.24 21.16
CA ILE A 101 6.65 -8.01 19.72
C ILE A 101 5.76 -8.95 18.90
N GLU A 102 5.56 -10.18 19.34
CA GLU A 102 4.73 -11.17 18.64
C GLU A 102 3.27 -10.75 18.65
N VAL A 103 2.79 -10.23 19.79
CA VAL A 103 1.43 -9.66 19.91
C VAL A 103 1.29 -8.43 19.02
N MET A 104 2.32 -7.57 18.97
CA MET A 104 2.33 -6.43 18.06
C MET A 104 2.21 -6.89 16.60
N ILE A 105 2.98 -7.88 16.19
CA ILE A 105 2.94 -8.45 14.83
C ILE A 105 1.53 -8.96 14.49
N ALA A 106 0.89 -9.70 15.41
CA ALA A 106 -0.48 -10.19 15.22
C ALA A 106 -1.50 -9.06 15.10
N LEU A 107 -1.40 -8.04 15.97
CA LEU A 107 -2.28 -6.86 15.90
C LEU A 107 -2.07 -6.04 14.61
N ARG A 108 -0.84 -5.93 14.12
CA ARG A 108 -0.52 -5.30 12.84
C ARG A 108 -1.15 -6.04 11.66
N PHE A 109 -1.14 -7.39 11.69
CA PHE A 109 -1.84 -8.20 10.69
C PHE A 109 -3.35 -7.91 10.68
N ILE A 110 -4.00 -7.91 11.85
CA ILE A 110 -5.43 -7.60 12.00
C ILE A 110 -5.73 -6.17 11.52
N GLN A 111 -4.89 -5.20 11.91
CA GLN A 111 -4.97 -3.81 11.47
C GLN A 111 -4.86 -3.70 9.94
N GLY A 112 -3.97 -4.50 9.32
CA GLY A 112 -3.82 -4.58 7.87
C GLY A 112 -5.08 -5.11 7.17
N VAL A 113 -5.62 -6.26 7.63
CA VAL A 113 -6.84 -6.87 7.07
C VAL A 113 -8.00 -5.87 7.08
N THR A 114 -8.20 -5.21 8.20
CA THR A 114 -9.32 -4.30 8.40
C THR A 114 -9.14 -2.97 7.68
N GLY A 115 -7.91 -2.45 7.61
CA GLY A 115 -7.59 -1.26 6.82
C GLY A 115 -7.75 -1.49 5.31
N GLY A 116 -7.32 -2.66 4.81
CA GLY A 116 -7.53 -3.08 3.43
C GLY A 116 -9.00 -3.19 3.07
N ALA A 117 -9.79 -3.82 3.96
CA ALA A 117 -11.23 -3.94 3.80
C ALA A 117 -11.90 -2.56 3.69
N ALA A 118 -11.59 -1.64 4.59
CA ALA A 118 -12.13 -0.28 4.58
C ALA A 118 -11.80 0.47 3.28
N SER A 119 -10.57 0.33 2.78
CA SER A 119 -10.13 0.96 1.53
C SER A 119 -10.91 0.48 0.32
N VAL A 120 -11.11 -0.84 0.18
CA VAL A 120 -11.86 -1.43 -0.95
C VAL A 120 -13.33 -1.07 -0.89
N ILE A 121 -13.96 -1.23 0.29
CA ILE A 121 -15.39 -0.94 0.46
C ILE A 121 -15.67 0.54 0.18
N SER A 122 -14.78 1.46 0.58
CA SER A 122 -14.92 2.89 0.29
C SER A 122 -14.95 3.19 -1.20
N ARG A 123 -14.11 2.50 -2.00
CA ARG A 123 -14.12 2.62 -3.47
C ARG A 123 -15.37 2.00 -4.09
N ALA A 124 -15.86 0.89 -3.52
CA ALA A 124 -17.11 0.27 -3.96
C ALA A 124 -18.30 1.21 -3.71
N ILE A 125 -18.42 1.80 -2.52
CA ILE A 125 -19.45 2.80 -2.19
C ILE A 125 -19.41 3.97 -3.19
N ALA A 126 -18.21 4.48 -3.52
CA ALA A 126 -18.08 5.53 -4.51
C ALA A 126 -18.63 5.11 -5.89
N SER A 127 -18.35 3.87 -6.31
CA SER A 127 -18.83 3.32 -7.59
C SER A 127 -20.34 3.05 -7.61
N ASP A 128 -20.93 2.70 -6.47
CA ASP A 128 -22.37 2.51 -6.33
C ASP A 128 -23.10 3.87 -6.41
N MET A 129 -22.55 4.92 -5.79
CA MET A 129 -23.23 6.22 -5.62
C MET A 129 -23.01 7.19 -6.79
N TYR A 130 -21.90 7.09 -7.52
CA TYR A 130 -21.55 7.98 -8.60
C TYR A 130 -21.42 7.22 -9.92
N LYS A 131 -21.76 7.88 -11.05
CA LYS A 131 -21.65 7.31 -12.41
C LYS A 131 -21.02 8.30 -13.38
N GLY A 132 -20.42 7.77 -14.45
CA GLY A 132 -19.87 8.57 -15.54
C GLY A 132 -18.83 9.59 -15.06
N LYS A 133 -18.98 10.86 -15.46
CA LYS A 133 -18.03 11.94 -15.16
C LYS A 133 -17.90 12.24 -13.66
N GLU A 134 -18.96 12.09 -12.88
CA GLU A 134 -18.95 12.32 -11.43
C GLU A 134 -18.12 11.24 -10.73
N LEU A 135 -18.28 9.97 -11.10
CA LEU A 135 -17.47 8.87 -10.60
C LEU A 135 -15.98 9.09 -10.91
N THR A 136 -15.67 9.49 -12.16
CA THR A 136 -14.29 9.76 -12.56
C THR A 136 -13.66 10.86 -11.72
N LYS A 137 -14.38 11.98 -11.49
CA LYS A 137 -13.90 13.06 -10.62
C LYS A 137 -13.68 12.61 -9.20
N PHE A 138 -14.60 11.81 -8.65
CA PHE A 138 -14.50 11.31 -7.29
C PHE A 138 -13.32 10.35 -7.13
N LEU A 139 -13.18 9.38 -8.03
CA LEU A 139 -12.03 8.44 -8.01
C LEU A 139 -10.70 9.17 -8.20
N SER A 140 -10.65 10.21 -9.04
CA SER A 140 -9.44 11.04 -9.19
C SER A 140 -9.06 11.73 -7.87
N LEU A 141 -10.05 12.20 -7.11
CA LEU A 141 -9.81 12.79 -5.78
C LEU A 141 -9.29 11.74 -4.79
N LEU A 142 -9.87 10.52 -4.78
CA LEU A 142 -9.36 9.42 -3.95
C LEU A 142 -7.93 9.04 -4.34
N MET A 143 -7.61 9.02 -5.63
CA MET A 143 -6.24 8.75 -6.11
C MET A 143 -5.26 9.86 -5.71
N LEU A 144 -5.68 11.12 -5.73
CA LEU A 144 -4.87 12.23 -5.21
C LEU A 144 -4.53 12.02 -3.72
N VAL A 145 -5.53 11.68 -2.91
CA VAL A 145 -5.33 11.41 -1.47
C VAL A 145 -4.35 10.23 -1.27
N ASN A 146 -4.51 9.14 -2.03
CA ASN A 146 -3.59 7.99 -1.98
C ASN A 146 -2.17 8.32 -2.47
N GLY A 147 -2.02 9.25 -3.42
CA GLY A 147 -0.70 9.69 -3.90
C GLY A 147 0.00 10.64 -2.94
N VAL A 148 -0.75 11.45 -2.22
CA VAL A 148 -0.21 12.43 -1.25
C VAL A 148 0.08 11.80 0.11
N ALA A 149 -0.71 10.80 0.52
CA ALA A 149 -0.56 10.16 1.82
C ALA A 149 0.85 9.59 2.09
N PRO A 150 1.51 8.85 1.17
CA PRO A 150 2.88 8.36 1.38
C PRO A 150 3.95 9.46 1.49
N VAL A 151 3.66 10.67 1.03
CA VAL A 151 4.56 11.82 1.17
C VAL A 151 4.39 12.51 2.53
N ILE A 152 3.14 12.69 2.94
CA ILE A 152 2.81 13.42 4.17
C ILE A 152 2.95 12.53 5.42
N ALA A 153 2.57 11.25 5.34
CA ALA A 153 2.53 10.37 6.50
C ALA A 153 3.88 10.18 7.20
N PRO A 154 5.01 9.93 6.49
CA PRO A 154 6.31 9.83 7.15
C PRO A 154 6.76 11.15 7.76
N ALA A 155 6.44 12.28 7.12
CA ALA A 155 6.76 13.61 7.65
C ALA A 155 6.03 13.85 8.99
N ILE A 156 4.73 13.55 9.05
CA ILE A 156 3.95 13.58 10.30
C ILE A 156 4.56 12.64 11.33
N GLY A 157 4.89 11.39 10.95
CA GLY A 157 5.54 10.41 11.82
C GLY A 157 6.87 10.92 12.40
N GLY A 158 7.75 11.46 11.55
CA GLY A 158 9.03 12.03 11.98
C GLY A 158 8.89 13.24 12.92
N ILE A 159 7.89 14.11 12.67
CA ILE A 159 7.56 15.21 13.57
C ILE A 159 7.11 14.66 14.93
N ILE A 160 6.17 13.72 14.95
CA ILE A 160 5.69 13.12 16.21
C ILE A 160 6.86 12.51 17.00
N LEU A 161 7.73 11.76 16.34
CA LEU A 161 8.88 11.07 16.96
C LEU A 161 10.00 12.04 17.39
N SER A 162 9.96 13.30 17.00
CA SER A 162 10.90 14.30 17.49
C SER A 162 10.60 14.79 18.93
N PHE A 163 9.38 14.55 19.42
CA PHE A 163 8.94 14.96 20.78
C PHE A 163 8.16 13.89 21.54
N ALA A 164 7.87 12.73 20.92
CA ALA A 164 7.11 11.66 21.53
C ALA A 164 7.65 10.28 21.13
N VAL A 165 7.29 9.24 21.90
CA VAL A 165 7.64 7.85 21.63
C VAL A 165 6.80 7.27 20.50
N TRP A 166 7.26 6.17 19.89
CA TRP A 166 6.58 5.49 18.76
C TRP A 166 5.10 5.13 19.03
N ARG A 167 4.72 4.87 20.29
CA ARG A 167 3.34 4.58 20.69
C ARG A 167 2.36 5.71 20.36
N MET A 168 2.83 6.97 20.34
CA MET A 168 2.01 8.13 20.00
C MET A 168 1.42 8.02 18.58
N VAL A 169 2.15 7.43 17.64
CA VAL A 169 1.65 7.19 16.27
C VAL A 169 0.39 6.31 16.33
N PHE A 170 0.40 5.25 17.14
CA PHE A 170 -0.76 4.36 17.26
C PHE A 170 -1.92 4.97 18.05
N ILE A 171 -1.65 5.89 18.98
CA ILE A 171 -2.71 6.70 19.63
C ILE A 171 -3.41 7.56 18.57
N ILE A 172 -2.66 8.23 17.69
CA ILE A 172 -3.23 9.03 16.59
C ILE A 172 -4.02 8.17 15.63
N LEU A 173 -3.50 6.98 15.25
CA LEU A 173 -4.23 6.03 14.42
C LEU A 173 -5.50 5.50 15.10
N THR A 174 -5.50 5.35 16.43
CA THR A 174 -6.69 4.99 17.21
C THR A 174 -7.74 6.09 17.15
N VAL A 175 -7.35 7.34 17.39
CA VAL A 175 -8.26 8.50 17.27
C VAL A 175 -8.82 8.60 15.85
N PHE A 176 -7.97 8.45 14.85
CA PHE A 176 -8.38 8.40 13.45
C PHE A 176 -9.40 7.29 13.21
N GLY A 177 -9.14 6.08 13.73
CA GLY A 177 -10.06 4.95 13.66
C GLY A 177 -11.42 5.24 14.29
N ILE A 178 -11.46 5.84 15.48
CA ILE A 178 -12.70 6.26 16.15
C ILE A 178 -13.49 7.24 15.28
N LEU A 179 -12.83 8.24 14.71
CA LEU A 179 -13.48 9.21 13.82
C LEU A 179 -14.05 8.52 12.57
N MET A 180 -13.35 7.52 12.01
CA MET A 180 -13.81 6.75 10.86
C MET A 180 -14.98 5.82 11.23
N VAL A 181 -15.02 5.23 12.42
CA VAL A 181 -16.18 4.47 12.93
C VAL A 181 -17.41 5.38 13.02
N ILE A 182 -17.27 6.54 13.70
CA ILE A 182 -18.37 7.51 13.84
C ILE A 182 -18.81 8.01 12.47
N GLY A 183 -17.87 8.33 11.58
CA GLY A 183 -18.14 8.78 10.22
C GLY A 183 -18.89 7.75 9.40
N SER A 184 -18.45 6.49 9.42
CA SER A 184 -19.09 5.40 8.69
C SER A 184 -20.50 5.08 9.18
N LEU A 185 -20.74 5.16 10.49
CA LEU A 185 -22.06 4.95 11.08
C LEU A 185 -23.03 6.09 10.75
N THR A 186 -22.58 7.36 10.80
CA THR A 186 -23.45 8.53 10.76
C THR A 186 -23.60 9.16 9.38
N LYS A 187 -22.56 9.10 8.54
CA LYS A 187 -22.47 9.83 7.27
C LYS A 187 -22.44 8.96 6.04
N VAL A 188 -22.11 7.67 6.18
CA VAL A 188 -22.08 6.73 5.06
C VAL A 188 -23.43 6.00 5.01
N PRO A 189 -24.24 6.17 3.95
CA PRO A 189 -25.46 5.40 3.74
C PRO A 189 -25.15 3.97 3.30
N GLU A 190 -26.11 3.05 3.40
CA GLU A 190 -26.03 1.81 2.63
C GLU A 190 -26.19 2.15 1.14
N SER A 191 -25.23 1.76 0.32
CA SER A 191 -25.21 2.09 -1.10
C SER A 191 -25.65 0.93 -1.99
N LEU A 192 -25.62 -0.30 -1.48
CA LEU A 192 -26.03 -1.49 -2.22
C LEU A 192 -27.50 -1.83 -1.93
N GLN A 193 -28.30 -1.98 -2.99
CA GLN A 193 -29.71 -2.39 -2.86
C GLN A 193 -29.81 -3.90 -2.60
N GLU A 194 -30.91 -4.35 -1.96
CA GLU A 194 -31.08 -5.76 -1.58
C GLU A 194 -31.10 -6.70 -2.80
N ASP A 195 -31.63 -6.25 -3.93
CA ASP A 195 -31.71 -6.98 -5.20
C ASP A 195 -30.36 -7.00 -5.98
N GLU A 196 -29.41 -6.17 -5.60
CA GLU A 196 -28.06 -6.11 -6.20
C GLU A 196 -27.04 -6.97 -5.44
N LYS A 197 -27.43 -7.60 -4.33
CA LYS A 197 -26.52 -8.44 -3.53
C LYS A 197 -26.16 -9.73 -4.25
N ASP A 198 -24.87 -10.03 -4.35
CA ASP A 198 -24.34 -11.25 -4.97
C ASP A 198 -23.64 -12.15 -3.95
N SER A 199 -24.26 -13.30 -3.63
CA SER A 199 -23.68 -14.29 -2.74
C SER A 199 -22.63 -15.22 -3.38
N ASN A 200 -22.51 -15.23 -4.71
CA ASN A 200 -21.61 -16.10 -5.45
C ASN A 200 -20.27 -15.46 -5.81
N GLY A 201 -20.06 -14.18 -5.50
CA GLY A 201 -18.91 -13.38 -5.90
C GLY A 201 -17.56 -14.00 -5.55
N ILE A 202 -17.43 -14.64 -4.38
CA ILE A 202 -16.18 -15.32 -3.96
C ILE A 202 -15.87 -16.51 -4.87
N LYS A 203 -16.85 -17.36 -5.17
CA LYS A 203 -16.66 -18.55 -6.01
C LYS A 203 -16.29 -18.15 -7.45
N GLU A 204 -16.98 -17.14 -7.99
CA GLU A 204 -16.67 -16.62 -9.32
C GLU A 204 -15.29 -15.96 -9.35
N MET A 205 -14.91 -15.22 -8.32
CA MET A 205 -13.58 -14.63 -8.20
C MET A 205 -12.47 -15.69 -8.30
N PHE A 206 -12.55 -16.78 -7.53
CA PHE A 206 -11.54 -17.86 -7.59
C PHE A 206 -11.54 -18.58 -8.95
N LYS A 207 -12.69 -18.78 -9.58
CA LYS A 207 -12.78 -19.32 -10.95
C LYS A 207 -12.07 -18.42 -11.95
N ASN A 208 -12.30 -17.12 -11.86
CA ASN A 208 -11.65 -16.11 -12.71
C ASN A 208 -10.13 -16.07 -12.46
N PHE A 209 -9.67 -16.19 -11.21
CA PHE A 209 -8.25 -16.26 -10.87
C PHE A 209 -7.56 -17.43 -11.55
N LYS A 210 -8.17 -18.63 -11.51
CA LYS A 210 -7.62 -19.81 -12.19
C LYS A 210 -7.45 -19.57 -13.70
N HIS A 211 -8.41 -18.92 -14.34
CA HIS A 211 -8.33 -18.60 -15.76
C HIS A 211 -7.24 -17.57 -16.06
N LEU A 212 -7.16 -16.48 -15.26
CA LEU A 212 -6.17 -15.42 -15.44
C LEU A 212 -4.74 -15.92 -15.22
N LEU A 213 -4.52 -16.76 -14.20
CA LEU A 213 -3.22 -17.37 -13.92
C LEU A 213 -2.80 -18.39 -15.00
N ALA A 214 -3.73 -18.93 -15.77
CA ALA A 214 -3.44 -19.77 -16.94
C ALA A 214 -3.13 -18.95 -18.22
N THR A 215 -3.23 -17.62 -18.18
CA THR A 215 -3.04 -16.72 -19.33
C THR A 215 -1.67 -16.01 -19.23
N PRO A 216 -0.63 -16.45 -20.00
CA PRO A 216 0.73 -15.89 -19.90
C PRO A 216 0.80 -14.38 -20.15
N LYS A 217 -0.04 -13.86 -21.06
CA LYS A 217 -0.11 -12.43 -21.38
C LYS A 217 -0.63 -11.58 -20.22
N PHE A 218 -1.39 -12.17 -19.28
CA PHE A 218 -1.81 -11.54 -18.04
C PHE A 218 -0.75 -11.71 -16.95
N VAL A 219 -0.19 -12.91 -16.84
CA VAL A 219 0.76 -13.27 -15.75
C VAL A 219 2.06 -12.50 -15.85
N LEU A 220 2.62 -12.31 -17.05
CA LEU A 220 3.90 -11.62 -17.21
C LEU A 220 3.86 -10.15 -16.71
N PRO A 221 2.92 -9.28 -17.13
CA PRO A 221 2.82 -7.93 -16.58
C PRO A 221 2.50 -7.92 -15.07
N MET A 222 1.70 -8.89 -14.60
CA MET A 222 1.40 -9.05 -13.16
C MET A 222 2.68 -9.34 -12.36
N LEU A 223 3.54 -10.24 -12.83
CA LEU A 223 4.80 -10.56 -12.15
C LEU A 223 5.78 -9.38 -12.19
N ILE A 224 5.92 -8.69 -13.32
CA ILE A 224 6.76 -7.49 -13.43
C ILE A 224 6.31 -6.44 -12.41
N GLN A 225 5.00 -6.21 -12.29
CA GLN A 225 4.44 -5.33 -11.28
C GLN A 225 4.74 -5.83 -9.86
N GLY A 226 4.50 -7.13 -9.59
CA GLY A 226 4.77 -7.75 -8.29
C GLY A 226 6.24 -7.60 -7.87
N PHE A 227 7.16 -7.87 -8.78
CA PHE A 227 8.59 -7.70 -8.54
C PHE A 227 8.99 -6.24 -8.28
N SER A 228 8.43 -5.30 -9.03
CA SER A 228 8.63 -3.87 -8.76
C SER A 228 8.20 -3.48 -7.35
N PHE A 229 7.12 -4.06 -6.85
CA PHE A 229 6.65 -3.84 -5.47
C PHE A 229 7.51 -4.54 -4.41
N ILE A 230 8.13 -5.67 -4.72
CA ILE A 230 9.14 -6.27 -3.83
C ILE A 230 10.26 -5.26 -3.56
N MET A 231 10.78 -4.61 -4.61
CA MET A 231 11.85 -3.61 -4.49
C MET A 231 11.40 -2.40 -3.66
N LEU A 232 10.17 -1.90 -3.90
CA LEU A 232 9.61 -0.80 -3.12
C LEU A 232 9.48 -1.16 -1.63
N PHE A 233 8.90 -2.32 -1.32
CA PHE A 233 8.66 -2.70 0.07
C PHE A 233 9.94 -3.11 0.79
N THR A 234 10.93 -3.64 0.08
CA THR A 234 12.29 -3.83 0.61
C THR A 234 12.93 -2.47 0.96
N TYR A 235 12.83 -1.48 0.07
CA TYR A 235 13.25 -0.10 0.37
C TYR A 235 12.52 0.46 1.59
N ILE A 236 11.18 0.37 1.63
CA ILE A 236 10.36 0.88 2.74
C ILE A 236 10.79 0.25 4.07
N SER A 237 10.98 -1.07 4.10
CA SER A 237 11.31 -1.82 5.30
C SER A 237 12.75 -1.58 5.79
N ALA A 238 13.71 -1.45 4.87
CA ALA A 238 15.13 -1.34 5.16
C ALA A 238 15.60 0.09 5.40
N SER A 239 15.05 1.06 4.68
CA SER A 239 15.54 2.44 4.69
C SER A 239 15.57 3.10 6.08
N PRO A 240 14.62 2.87 7.03
CA PRO A 240 14.72 3.45 8.37
C PRO A 240 16.00 3.00 9.10
N PHE A 241 16.35 1.72 8.98
CA PHE A 241 17.54 1.17 9.63
C PHE A 241 18.83 1.63 8.93
N ILE A 242 18.85 1.58 7.59
CA ILE A 242 20.02 2.03 6.81
C ILE A 242 20.32 3.51 7.12
N ILE A 243 19.33 4.37 7.02
CA ILE A 243 19.51 5.82 7.11
C ILE A 243 19.76 6.27 8.55
N GLN A 244 19.00 5.71 9.52
CA GLN A 244 19.13 6.14 10.91
C GLN A 244 20.27 5.43 11.64
N LYS A 245 20.56 4.13 11.39
CA LYS A 245 21.57 3.37 12.12
C LYS A 245 22.94 3.39 11.44
N ILE A 246 23.00 3.23 10.11
CA ILE A 246 24.27 3.20 9.38
C ILE A 246 24.78 4.62 9.14
N TYR A 247 23.90 5.53 8.69
CA TYR A 247 24.27 6.92 8.40
C TYR A 247 24.02 7.90 9.54
N GLY A 248 23.49 7.45 10.70
CA GLY A 248 23.35 8.25 11.92
C GLY A 248 22.30 9.38 11.85
N MET A 249 21.37 9.33 10.91
CA MET A 249 20.37 10.38 10.73
C MET A 249 19.23 10.27 11.77
N SER A 250 18.62 11.41 12.11
CA SER A 250 17.44 11.45 12.96
C SER A 250 16.19 10.92 12.23
N ALA A 251 15.15 10.55 13.01
CA ALA A 251 13.85 10.13 12.47
C ALA A 251 13.21 11.22 11.57
N LEU A 252 13.39 12.50 11.92
CA LEU A 252 12.90 13.63 11.14
C LEU A 252 13.66 13.76 9.81
N GLN A 253 15.00 13.65 9.81
CA GLN A 253 15.81 13.70 8.60
C GLN A 253 15.48 12.54 7.66
N PHE A 254 15.32 11.32 8.20
CA PHE A 254 14.80 10.17 7.45
C PHE A 254 13.46 10.48 6.80
N SER A 255 12.51 11.03 7.56
CA SER A 255 11.16 11.32 7.07
C SER A 255 11.14 12.35 5.96
N ILE A 256 11.93 13.41 6.04
CA ILE A 256 12.07 14.42 5.00
C ILE A 256 12.62 13.80 3.71
N MET A 257 13.67 12.98 3.84
CA MET A 257 14.25 12.29 2.69
C MET A 257 13.28 11.28 2.07
N PHE A 258 12.60 10.50 2.90
CA PHE A 258 11.60 9.53 2.44
C PHE A 258 10.46 10.23 1.68
N ALA A 259 9.97 11.36 2.19
CA ALA A 259 8.97 12.18 1.51
C ALA A 259 9.49 12.74 0.18
N ALA A 260 10.74 13.21 0.12
CA ALA A 260 11.35 13.70 -1.10
C ALA A 260 11.46 12.60 -2.17
N ILE A 261 11.85 11.38 -1.79
CA ILE A 261 11.85 10.21 -2.68
C ILE A 261 10.41 9.86 -3.08
N GLY A 262 9.45 9.93 -2.17
CA GLY A 262 8.03 9.71 -2.44
C GLY A 262 7.46 10.64 -3.53
N ILE A 263 7.91 11.89 -3.59
CA ILE A 263 7.52 12.83 -4.66
C ILE A 263 7.94 12.31 -6.04
N THR A 264 9.06 11.59 -6.13
CA THR A 264 9.53 11.05 -7.43
C THR A 264 8.57 9.98 -7.99
N LEU A 265 7.83 9.25 -7.13
CA LEU A 265 6.76 8.34 -7.57
C LEU A 265 5.66 9.08 -8.32
N ILE A 266 5.26 10.25 -7.80
CA ILE A 266 4.22 11.09 -8.43
C ILE A 266 4.73 11.62 -9.77
N ILE A 267 5.94 12.16 -9.81
CA ILE A 267 6.57 12.68 -11.03
C ILE A 267 6.67 11.59 -12.09
N SER A 268 7.14 10.40 -11.73
CA SER A 268 7.28 9.26 -12.64
C SER A 268 5.94 8.82 -13.22
N SER A 269 4.90 8.76 -12.39
CA SER A 269 3.54 8.44 -12.85
C SER A 269 3.02 9.45 -13.87
N GLN A 270 3.23 10.75 -13.66
CA GLN A 270 2.83 11.80 -14.59
C GLN A 270 3.62 11.74 -15.90
N LEU A 271 4.93 11.51 -15.82
CA LEU A 271 5.79 11.38 -17.00
C LEU A 271 5.33 10.22 -17.89
N VAL A 272 5.00 9.07 -17.30
CA VAL A 272 4.46 7.92 -18.06
C VAL A 272 3.13 8.28 -18.72
N GLY A 273 2.24 9.01 -18.02
CA GLY A 273 0.98 9.48 -18.59
C GLY A 273 1.16 10.31 -19.88
N VAL A 274 2.26 11.08 -19.96
CA VAL A 274 2.59 11.86 -21.17
C VAL A 274 3.31 11.00 -22.22
N LEU A 275 4.19 10.10 -21.81
CA LEU A 275 5.02 9.31 -22.71
C LEU A 275 4.22 8.19 -23.41
N VAL A 276 3.14 7.69 -22.81
CA VAL A 276 2.30 6.64 -23.39
C VAL A 276 1.63 7.04 -24.70
N ASP A 277 1.50 8.34 -24.96
CA ASP A 277 0.99 8.86 -26.25
C ASP A 277 2.05 8.81 -27.37
N ARG A 278 3.33 8.63 -27.03
CA ARG A 278 4.47 8.67 -27.96
C ARG A 278 5.21 7.35 -28.08
N ILE A 279 5.16 6.50 -27.05
CA ILE A 279 5.91 5.25 -26.95
C ILE A 279 4.94 4.11 -26.64
N GLU A 280 5.10 2.97 -27.32
CA GLU A 280 4.29 1.78 -27.06
C GLU A 280 4.40 1.36 -25.60
N ARG A 281 3.25 1.05 -24.95
CA ARG A 281 3.18 0.68 -23.52
C ARG A 281 4.14 -0.44 -23.12
N ARG A 282 4.30 -1.48 -23.96
CA ARG A 282 5.22 -2.60 -23.69
C ARG A 282 6.69 -2.15 -23.73
N GLN A 283 7.04 -1.28 -24.68
CA GLN A 283 8.38 -0.72 -24.77
C GLN A 283 8.67 0.20 -23.60
N LEU A 284 7.73 1.05 -23.23
CA LEU A 284 7.85 1.93 -22.06
C LEU A 284 7.99 1.14 -20.77
N LEU A 285 7.22 0.04 -20.61
CA LEU A 285 7.36 -0.87 -19.45
C LEU A 285 8.77 -1.44 -19.36
N LYS A 286 9.39 -1.88 -20.47
CA LYS A 286 10.78 -2.36 -20.48
C LYS A 286 11.75 -1.27 -20.04
N ILE A 287 11.63 -0.05 -20.57
CA ILE A 287 12.52 1.08 -20.26
C ILE A 287 12.47 1.36 -18.75
N VAL A 288 11.27 1.54 -18.18
CA VAL A 288 11.14 1.87 -16.75
C VAL A 288 11.61 0.72 -15.84
N THR A 289 11.44 -0.53 -16.27
CA THR A 289 11.98 -1.70 -15.54
C THR A 289 13.51 -1.71 -15.57
N TYR A 290 14.16 -1.42 -16.71
CA TYR A 290 15.62 -1.32 -16.75
C TYR A 290 16.17 -0.17 -15.90
N ILE A 291 15.48 0.98 -15.85
CA ILE A 291 15.85 2.09 -14.93
C ILE A 291 15.76 1.60 -13.48
N GLN A 292 14.73 0.85 -13.12
CA GLN A 292 14.58 0.30 -11.77
C GLN A 292 15.71 -0.68 -11.41
N VAL A 293 16.08 -1.58 -12.34
CA VAL A 293 17.22 -2.50 -12.16
C VAL A 293 18.54 -1.74 -11.98
N LEU A 294 18.75 -0.66 -12.73
CA LEU A 294 19.91 0.21 -12.55
C LEU A 294 19.94 0.79 -11.12
N GLY A 295 18.80 1.23 -10.60
CA GLY A 295 18.68 1.69 -9.21
C GLY A 295 19.10 0.62 -8.19
N VAL A 296 18.71 -0.64 -8.40
CA VAL A 296 19.16 -1.79 -7.59
C VAL A 296 20.69 -1.89 -7.60
N VAL A 297 21.32 -1.84 -8.78
CA VAL A 297 22.76 -1.94 -8.92
C VAL A 297 23.46 -0.80 -8.19
N ILE A 298 22.98 0.45 -8.32
CA ILE A 298 23.56 1.60 -7.62
C ILE A 298 23.46 1.41 -6.10
N VAL A 299 22.30 1.02 -5.57
CA VAL A 299 22.13 0.80 -4.13
C VAL A 299 23.05 -0.32 -3.64
N ALA A 300 23.10 -1.44 -4.36
CA ALA A 300 23.96 -2.57 -4.02
C ALA A 300 25.45 -2.18 -3.99
N MET A 301 25.93 -1.51 -5.01
CA MET A 301 27.33 -1.03 -5.08
C MET A 301 27.64 -0.04 -3.96
N THR A 302 26.67 0.83 -3.62
CA THR A 302 26.85 1.81 -2.54
C THR A 302 26.99 1.14 -1.19
N LEU A 303 26.13 0.16 -0.90
CA LEU A 303 26.15 -0.54 0.40
C LEU A 303 27.34 -1.48 0.54
N LEU A 304 27.73 -2.19 -0.53
CA LEU A 304 28.89 -3.11 -0.52
C LEU A 304 30.23 -2.39 -0.41
N ASN A 305 30.36 -1.21 -1.02
CA ASN A 305 31.62 -0.46 -1.04
C ASN A 305 31.62 0.73 -0.06
N HIS A 306 30.63 0.83 0.82
CA HIS A 306 30.49 1.92 1.80
C HIS A 306 30.63 3.32 1.16
N LEU A 307 29.99 3.53 0.00
CA LEU A 307 30.07 4.79 -0.72
C LEU A 307 29.30 5.91 -0.02
N SER A 308 29.40 7.11 -0.55
CA SER A 308 28.75 8.31 0.00
C SER A 308 27.22 8.15 0.11
N PHE A 309 26.66 8.70 1.18
CA PHE A 309 25.21 8.80 1.41
C PHE A 309 24.44 9.37 0.21
N TRP A 310 24.98 10.36 -0.48
CA TRP A 310 24.31 10.97 -1.63
C TRP A 310 24.18 10.01 -2.82
N ILE A 311 25.13 9.09 -3.00
CA ILE A 311 25.03 8.03 -4.03
C ILE A 311 23.91 7.07 -3.66
N LEU A 312 23.75 6.74 -2.37
CA LEU A 312 22.61 5.94 -1.89
C LEU A 312 21.28 6.62 -2.18
N VAL A 313 21.16 7.93 -1.92
CA VAL A 313 19.94 8.69 -2.20
C VAL A 313 19.61 8.67 -3.69
N ILE A 314 20.60 8.87 -4.57
CA ILE A 314 20.42 8.76 -6.02
C ILE A 314 19.97 7.33 -6.39
N GLY A 315 20.61 6.31 -5.82
CA GLY A 315 20.21 4.91 -6.01
C GLY A 315 18.76 4.65 -5.61
N PHE A 316 18.31 5.16 -4.46
CA PHE A 316 16.93 5.06 -4.02
C PHE A 316 15.96 5.81 -4.93
N ILE A 317 16.31 6.99 -5.42
CA ILE A 317 15.48 7.72 -6.40
C ILE A 317 15.32 6.90 -7.68
N VAL A 318 16.40 6.39 -8.24
CA VAL A 318 16.38 5.60 -9.49
C VAL A 318 15.64 4.26 -9.30
N LEU A 319 15.71 3.66 -8.10
CA LEU A 319 15.00 2.43 -7.76
C LEU A 319 13.50 2.66 -7.56
N VAL A 320 13.11 3.70 -6.82
CA VAL A 320 11.74 3.91 -6.33
C VAL A 320 10.88 4.64 -7.35
N ALA A 321 11.40 5.67 -8.01
CA ALA A 321 10.62 6.48 -8.95
C ALA A 321 9.88 5.67 -10.03
N PRO A 322 10.48 4.62 -10.67
CA PRO A 322 9.79 3.84 -11.70
C PRO A 322 8.63 2.97 -11.20
N VAL A 323 8.50 2.73 -9.90
CA VAL A 323 7.53 1.76 -9.35
C VAL A 323 6.09 2.07 -9.78
N THR A 324 5.64 3.32 -9.66
CA THR A 324 4.29 3.71 -10.05
C THR A 324 4.08 3.67 -11.57
N ALA A 325 5.13 3.90 -12.33
CA ALA A 325 5.15 3.74 -13.78
C ALA A 325 4.97 2.26 -14.16
N VAL A 326 5.77 1.37 -13.57
CA VAL A 326 5.65 -0.09 -13.77
C VAL A 326 4.26 -0.57 -13.36
N ALA A 327 3.75 -0.09 -12.21
CA ALA A 327 2.43 -0.46 -11.72
C ALA A 327 1.31 -0.08 -12.71
N SER A 328 1.29 1.17 -13.18
CA SER A 328 0.24 1.65 -14.09
C SER A 328 0.31 1.00 -15.48
N LEU A 329 1.51 0.82 -16.04
CA LEU A 329 1.70 0.15 -17.32
C LEU A 329 1.40 -1.35 -17.23
N GLY A 330 1.91 -2.03 -16.21
CA GLY A 330 1.66 -3.45 -15.96
C GLY A 330 0.17 -3.74 -15.76
N PHE A 331 -0.50 -2.91 -14.93
CA PHE A 331 -1.94 -2.99 -14.73
C PHE A 331 -2.71 -2.80 -16.05
N SER A 332 -2.40 -1.75 -16.82
CA SER A 332 -3.06 -1.46 -18.09
C SER A 332 -2.89 -2.60 -19.10
N ILE A 333 -1.67 -3.15 -19.25
CA ILE A 333 -1.39 -4.24 -20.18
C ILE A 333 -2.09 -5.55 -19.73
N ALA A 334 -2.07 -5.87 -18.43
CA ALA A 334 -2.77 -7.04 -17.90
C ALA A 334 -4.29 -6.94 -18.08
N MET A 335 -4.87 -5.76 -17.87
CA MET A 335 -6.31 -5.54 -18.00
C MET A 335 -6.83 -5.63 -19.44
N ASP A 336 -5.99 -5.44 -20.45
CA ASP A 336 -6.37 -5.67 -21.86
C ASP A 336 -6.71 -7.15 -22.14
N GLU A 337 -6.08 -8.08 -21.43
CA GLU A 337 -6.33 -9.52 -21.55
C GLU A 337 -7.54 -9.99 -20.72
N SER A 338 -8.10 -9.12 -19.91
CA SER A 338 -9.24 -9.43 -19.03
C SER A 338 -10.55 -8.91 -19.64
N THR A 339 -11.13 -9.67 -20.56
CA THR A 339 -12.44 -9.32 -21.19
C THR A 339 -13.62 -9.61 -20.28
N LYS A 340 -13.52 -10.65 -19.42
CA LYS A 340 -14.52 -11.02 -18.41
C LYS A 340 -13.86 -11.00 -17.03
N GLY A 341 -14.59 -10.53 -16.01
CA GLY A 341 -14.10 -10.55 -14.62
C GLY A 341 -13.01 -9.48 -14.33
N ARG A 342 -13.14 -8.27 -14.87
CA ARG A 342 -12.21 -7.16 -14.62
C ARG A 342 -11.99 -6.86 -13.14
N GLY A 343 -13.03 -7.01 -12.31
CA GLY A 343 -12.90 -6.88 -10.85
C GLY A 343 -11.95 -7.92 -10.25
N SER A 344 -12.11 -9.20 -10.64
CA SER A 344 -11.21 -10.28 -10.22
C SER A 344 -9.77 -10.04 -10.69
N ALA A 345 -9.59 -9.58 -11.92
CA ALA A 345 -8.25 -9.25 -12.45
C ALA A 345 -7.58 -8.14 -11.64
N SER A 346 -8.30 -7.07 -11.34
CA SER A 346 -7.79 -5.97 -10.50
C SER A 346 -7.46 -6.44 -9.07
N SER A 347 -8.30 -7.28 -8.48
CA SER A 347 -8.07 -7.86 -7.14
C SER A 347 -6.84 -8.76 -7.14
N LEU A 348 -6.63 -9.58 -8.18
CA LEU A 348 -5.47 -10.45 -8.30
C LEU A 348 -4.17 -9.66 -8.46
N LEU A 349 -4.17 -8.61 -9.28
CA LEU A 349 -3.03 -7.70 -9.42
C LEU A 349 -2.66 -7.03 -8.09
N GLY A 350 -3.65 -6.52 -7.37
CA GLY A 350 -3.45 -5.92 -6.05
C GLY A 350 -2.98 -6.93 -4.99
N LEU A 351 -3.54 -8.16 -5.01
CA LEU A 351 -3.12 -9.23 -4.11
C LEU A 351 -1.63 -9.57 -4.32
N VAL A 352 -1.23 -9.84 -5.57
CA VAL A 352 0.16 -10.22 -5.90
C VAL A 352 1.13 -9.10 -5.52
N GLN A 353 0.78 -7.85 -5.75
CA GLN A 353 1.55 -6.67 -5.42
C GLN A 353 1.90 -6.60 -3.91
N PHE A 354 0.90 -6.69 -3.05
CA PHE A 354 1.11 -6.58 -1.59
C PHE A 354 1.61 -7.88 -0.97
N LEU A 355 1.19 -9.04 -1.50
CA LEU A 355 1.60 -10.34 -0.99
C LEU A 355 3.09 -10.59 -1.26
N LEU A 356 3.53 -10.41 -2.51
CA LEU A 356 4.94 -10.57 -2.87
C LEU A 356 5.81 -9.55 -2.14
N GLY A 357 5.39 -8.29 -2.09
CA GLY A 357 6.10 -7.25 -1.35
C GLY A 357 6.23 -7.56 0.14
N GLY A 358 5.15 -7.98 0.79
CA GLY A 358 5.14 -8.33 2.21
C GLY A 358 5.97 -9.58 2.53
N LEU A 359 5.85 -10.66 1.72
CA LEU A 359 6.61 -11.89 1.94
C LEU A 359 8.11 -11.71 1.71
N MET A 360 8.49 -11.06 0.61
CA MET A 360 9.90 -10.90 0.26
C MET A 360 10.62 -9.89 1.17
N SER A 361 9.96 -8.81 1.60
CA SER A 361 10.55 -7.90 2.59
C SER A 361 10.87 -8.62 3.91
N SER A 362 10.09 -9.63 4.30
CA SER A 362 10.38 -10.46 5.47
C SER A 362 11.59 -11.39 5.26
N LEU A 363 11.70 -12.01 4.09
CA LEU A 363 12.80 -12.96 3.79
C LEU A 363 14.17 -12.28 3.74
N VAL A 364 14.24 -11.06 3.22
CA VAL A 364 15.49 -10.27 3.18
C VAL A 364 16.08 -10.09 4.58
N ASN A 365 15.23 -10.03 5.60
CA ASN A 365 15.60 -9.69 6.96
C ASN A 365 15.98 -10.91 7.82
N VAL A 366 15.64 -12.14 7.40
CA VAL A 366 15.96 -13.37 8.14
C VAL A 366 17.48 -13.66 8.13
N MET A 367 18.24 -13.12 7.19
CA MET A 367 19.66 -13.41 7.01
C MET A 367 20.63 -12.56 7.87
N GLY A 368 20.14 -11.71 8.76
CA GLY A 368 20.95 -11.11 9.85
C GLY A 368 21.27 -9.62 9.73
N GLU A 369 21.47 -9.00 10.90
CA GLU A 369 21.64 -7.55 11.08
C GLU A 369 22.98 -6.98 10.57
N HIS A 370 23.96 -7.83 10.34
CA HIS A 370 25.34 -7.42 9.99
C HIS A 370 25.69 -7.67 8.53
N ASN A 371 24.77 -8.22 7.72
CA ASN A 371 25.10 -8.59 6.36
C ASN A 371 24.19 -7.85 5.37
N VAL A 372 24.79 -6.96 4.58
CA VAL A 372 24.10 -6.22 3.49
C VAL A 372 23.81 -7.14 2.29
N THR A 373 24.42 -8.31 2.27
CA THR A 373 24.31 -9.32 1.20
C THR A 373 22.87 -9.73 0.88
N PRO A 374 21.93 -9.88 1.85
CA PRO A 374 20.55 -10.23 1.54
C PRO A 374 19.80 -9.16 0.75
N TYR A 375 20.06 -7.87 1.04
CA TYR A 375 19.48 -6.77 0.26
C TYR A 375 19.95 -6.80 -1.19
N VAL A 376 21.23 -7.13 -1.39
CA VAL A 376 21.82 -7.33 -2.69
C VAL A 376 21.27 -8.59 -3.36
N ALA A 377 21.15 -9.72 -2.65
CA ALA A 377 20.70 -11.00 -3.19
C ALA A 377 19.24 -10.97 -3.67
N VAL A 378 18.30 -10.40 -2.90
CA VAL A 378 16.90 -10.25 -3.34
C VAL A 378 16.81 -9.31 -4.54
N SER A 379 17.68 -8.32 -4.60
CA SER A 379 17.81 -7.46 -5.78
C SER A 379 18.38 -8.19 -6.99
N TYR A 380 19.25 -9.20 -6.79
CA TYR A 380 19.88 -10.00 -7.86
C TYR A 380 18.99 -11.11 -8.44
N THR A 381 18.04 -11.66 -7.68
CA THR A 381 17.12 -12.70 -8.18
C THR A 381 16.25 -12.25 -9.37
N HIS A 382 16.36 -11.01 -9.79
CA HIS A 382 15.65 -10.45 -10.94
C HIS A 382 16.52 -10.35 -12.21
N LEU A 383 17.80 -10.74 -12.15
CA LEU A 383 18.70 -10.67 -13.30
C LEU A 383 18.84 -12.02 -14.04
N THR A 384 18.29 -13.10 -13.47
CA THR A 384 18.20 -14.45 -14.08
C THR A 384 16.75 -14.81 -14.36
#